data_2e08e02b5aa1a9b4eb1349c913e5d27d
#
_entry.id   2e08e02b5aa1a9b4eb1349c913e5d27d
#
_cell.length_a   1.000
_cell.length_b   1.000
_cell.length_c   1.000
_cell.angle_alpha   90.00
_cell.angle_beta   90.00
_cell.angle_gamma   90.00
#
_symmetry.space_group_name_H-M   'P 1'
#
loop_
_entity.id
_entity.type
_entity.pdbx_description
1 polymer ?
#
loop_
_entity_poly.entity_id
_entity_poly.type
_entity_poly.pdbx_seq_one_letter_code
_entity_poly.pdbx_strand_id
1 'polypeptide(L)'
;KYGISAGLDALVGSNLDLVIGGPPCQAYSIAGRIRDEHGMKNDYRNFLFESYLRIVEHFKPKALVFENVPGLLSAKPGDTPITELIQKQFSEAGYAIISDLKNAVVDVSDYGVPQKRKRVIILGLRKEIYGDQSPILIKKFYEEILPSYKLEKKKTLRDAIGDLPGLYPAEKVVIYDGRKTAHTIASTVVKNHISRYHNQRDIQLFSMLAADIESGANQYLAIEARKALYTQHTGKTSNIHKYN
;
A
#
# COMPACT_ATOMS: atom_id res chain seq x y z
N LYS A 1 14.91 -11.33 17.55
CA LYS A 1 16.35 -11.15 17.24
C LYS A 1 16.56 -11.46 15.76
N TYR A 2 16.33 -10.48 14.92
CA TYR A 2 16.57 -10.62 13.49
C TYR A 2 17.87 -9.89 13.18
N GLY A 3 18.99 -10.62 13.13
CA GLY A 3 20.25 -10.08 12.64
C GLY A 3 20.18 -9.92 11.12
N ILE A 4 20.85 -8.90 10.59
CA ILE A 4 21.11 -8.79 9.15
C ILE A 4 22.02 -9.98 8.81
N SER A 5 21.66 -10.79 7.79
CA SER A 5 22.42 -11.98 7.47
C SER A 5 23.76 -11.63 6.85
N ALA A 6 24.81 -12.34 7.26
CA ALA A 6 26.14 -12.17 6.67
C ALA A 6 26.17 -12.33 5.13
N GLY A 7 25.22 -13.08 4.55
CA GLY A 7 25.05 -13.17 3.09
C GLY A 7 24.61 -11.87 2.43
N LEU A 8 23.84 -11.02 3.12
CA LEU A 8 23.44 -9.72 2.58
C LEU A 8 24.61 -8.74 2.60
N ASP A 9 25.43 -8.74 3.65
CA ASP A 9 26.65 -7.94 3.71
C ASP A 9 27.62 -8.26 2.57
N ALA A 10 27.78 -9.54 2.26
CA ALA A 10 28.66 -9.98 1.17
C ALA A 10 28.14 -9.55 -0.22
N LEU A 11 26.82 -9.47 -0.40
CA LEU A 11 26.20 -9.09 -1.67
C LEU A 11 26.17 -7.57 -1.87
N VAL A 12 25.92 -6.80 -0.82
CA VAL A 12 25.72 -5.34 -0.91
C VAL A 12 27.04 -4.57 -0.88
N GLY A 13 28.06 -5.07 -0.15
CA GLY A 13 29.32 -4.36 0.03
C GLY A 13 29.18 -3.08 0.87
N SER A 14 30.21 -2.23 0.84
CA SER A 14 30.32 -1.04 1.70
C SER A 14 29.74 0.26 1.11
N ASN A 15 29.37 0.29 -0.17
CA ASN A 15 28.97 1.51 -0.90
C ASN A 15 27.55 1.41 -1.44
N LEU A 16 26.57 1.35 -0.58
CA LEU A 16 25.17 1.31 -0.99
C LEU A 16 24.67 2.73 -1.32
N ASP A 17 24.16 2.92 -2.53
CA ASP A 17 23.65 4.21 -2.96
C ASP A 17 22.26 4.50 -2.37
N LEU A 18 21.37 3.51 -2.40
CA LEU A 18 19.96 3.72 -2.07
C LEU A 18 19.34 2.51 -1.35
N VAL A 19 18.58 2.78 -0.29
CA VAL A 19 17.65 1.82 0.32
C VAL A 19 16.22 2.29 0.09
N ILE A 20 15.39 1.44 -0.50
CA ILE A 20 13.95 1.69 -0.66
C ILE A 20 13.19 0.69 0.21
N GLY A 21 12.26 1.17 1.04
CA GLY A 21 11.44 0.30 1.87
C GLY A 21 10.06 0.85 2.17
N GLY A 22 9.07 -0.05 2.16
CA GLY A 22 7.70 0.22 2.60
C GLY A 22 7.33 -0.75 3.73
N PRO A 23 7.86 -0.56 4.96
CA PRO A 23 7.53 -1.45 6.05
C PRO A 23 6.02 -1.43 6.34
N PRO A 24 5.38 -2.58 6.59
CA PRO A 24 3.96 -2.64 6.84
C PRO A 24 3.53 -1.74 8.00
N CYS A 25 2.54 -0.87 7.72
CA CYS A 25 1.98 0.07 8.67
C CYS A 25 0.53 -0.29 9.01
N GLN A 26 0.27 -1.58 9.27
CA GLN A 26 -1.10 -2.04 9.59
C GLN A 26 -1.63 -1.39 10.88
N ALA A 27 -0.75 -1.09 11.81
CA ALA A 27 -1.07 -0.41 13.04
C ALA A 27 -1.57 1.04 12.82
N TYR A 28 -1.09 1.75 11.80
CA TYR A 28 -1.43 3.15 11.53
C TYR A 28 -2.44 3.33 10.39
N SER A 29 -2.86 2.24 9.72
CA SER A 29 -3.91 2.29 8.71
C SER A 29 -5.30 2.42 9.38
N ILE A 30 -6.26 3.08 8.67
CA ILE A 30 -7.65 3.19 9.16
C ILE A 30 -8.24 1.81 9.46
N ALA A 31 -7.98 0.82 8.59
CA ALA A 31 -8.42 -0.56 8.77
C ALA A 31 -7.73 -1.27 9.96
N GLY A 32 -6.50 -0.93 10.28
CA GLY A 32 -5.77 -1.45 11.45
C GLY A 32 -6.33 -0.89 12.74
N ARG A 33 -6.62 0.42 12.78
CA ARG A 33 -7.20 1.09 13.96
C ARG A 33 -8.60 0.59 14.35
N ILE A 34 -9.42 0.20 13.36
CA ILE A 34 -10.77 -0.34 13.60
C ILE A 34 -10.70 -1.74 14.22
N ARG A 35 -9.61 -2.48 14.03
CA ARG A 35 -9.45 -3.88 14.50
C ARG A 35 -8.83 -4.02 15.89
N ASP A 36 -8.28 -2.95 16.43
CA ASP A 36 -7.50 -3.02 17.66
C ASP A 36 -8.28 -2.47 18.85
N GLU A 37 -8.75 -3.37 19.72
CA GLU A 37 -9.48 -3.07 20.95
C GLU A 37 -8.57 -2.54 22.08
N HIS A 38 -7.23 -2.58 21.92
CA HIS A 38 -6.28 -2.26 22.99
C HIS A 38 -5.37 -1.05 22.71
N GLY A 39 -5.72 -0.20 21.71
CA GLY A 39 -5.02 1.06 21.47
C GLY A 39 -3.57 0.93 21.01
N MET A 40 -3.21 -0.18 20.38
CA MET A 40 -1.95 -0.43 19.66
C MET A 40 -0.65 -0.36 20.51
N LYS A 41 -0.72 -0.27 21.81
CA LYS A 41 0.47 -0.10 22.68
C LYS A 41 1.47 -1.27 22.61
N ASN A 42 1.01 -2.48 22.26
CA ASN A 42 1.84 -3.70 22.25
C ASN A 42 1.91 -4.40 20.88
N ASP A 43 1.51 -3.73 19.79
CA ASP A 43 1.57 -4.34 18.47
C ASP A 43 3.00 -4.35 17.94
N TYR A 44 3.60 -5.54 17.74
CA TYR A 44 4.95 -5.72 17.19
C TYR A 44 5.15 -5.01 15.83
N ARG A 45 4.07 -4.73 15.12
CA ARG A 45 4.08 -4.03 13.83
C ARG A 45 4.48 -2.56 13.94
N ASN A 46 4.41 -1.97 15.15
CA ASN A 46 4.94 -0.64 15.43
C ASN A 46 6.47 -0.63 15.30
N PHE A 47 7.13 -1.78 15.50
CA PHE A 47 8.59 -1.92 15.43
C PHE A 47 9.14 -2.20 14.02
N LEU A 48 8.27 -2.29 12.99
CA LEU A 48 8.74 -2.52 11.62
C LEU A 48 9.45 -1.30 11.04
N PHE A 49 9.11 -0.11 11.49
CA PHE A 49 9.85 1.11 11.18
C PHE A 49 11.29 1.04 11.75
N GLU A 50 11.45 0.58 12.99
CA GLU A 50 12.77 0.37 13.60
C GLU A 50 13.61 -0.67 12.86
N SER A 51 12.95 -1.71 12.30
CA SER A 51 13.64 -2.70 11.48
C SER A 51 14.17 -2.10 10.18
N TYR A 52 13.43 -1.18 9.57
CA TYR A 52 13.90 -0.41 8.41
C TYR A 52 15.10 0.49 8.79
N LEU A 53 15.00 1.21 9.92
CA LEU A 53 16.10 2.04 10.41
C LEU A 53 17.37 1.24 10.68
N ARG A 54 17.27 0.06 11.30
CA ARG A 54 18.43 -0.82 11.53
C ARG A 54 19.15 -1.20 10.23
N ILE A 55 18.42 -1.41 9.14
CA ILE A 55 19.01 -1.65 7.82
C ILE A 55 19.73 -0.38 7.33
N VAL A 56 19.08 0.77 7.46
CA VAL A 56 19.67 2.07 7.05
C VAL A 56 20.94 2.39 7.85
N GLU A 57 20.92 2.18 9.16
CA GLU A 57 22.07 2.41 10.06
C GLU A 57 23.24 1.45 9.77
N HIS A 58 22.92 0.19 9.43
CA HIS A 58 23.92 -0.83 9.11
C HIS A 58 24.62 -0.54 7.79
N PHE A 59 23.85 -0.34 6.71
CA PHE A 59 24.41 -0.15 5.36
C PHE A 59 24.79 1.29 5.04
N LYS A 60 24.30 2.26 5.80
CA LYS A 60 24.56 3.71 5.62
C LYS A 60 24.47 4.17 4.16
N PRO A 61 23.33 3.92 3.47
CA PRO A 61 23.18 4.33 2.06
C PRO A 61 23.35 5.83 1.90
N LYS A 62 23.73 6.28 0.68
CA LYS A 62 23.79 7.72 0.38
C LYS A 62 22.43 8.39 0.48
N ALA A 63 21.37 7.68 0.08
CA ALA A 63 19.99 8.11 0.16
C ALA A 63 19.07 6.98 0.61
N LEU A 64 17.88 7.32 1.08
CA LEU A 64 16.84 6.37 1.40
C LEU A 64 15.47 6.85 0.87
N VAL A 65 14.59 5.91 0.57
CA VAL A 65 13.17 6.17 0.30
C VAL A 65 12.33 5.29 1.23
N PHE A 66 11.52 5.95 2.05
CA PHE A 66 10.59 5.28 2.95
C PHE A 66 9.16 5.54 2.48
N GLU A 67 8.41 4.47 2.18
CA GLU A 67 7.01 4.55 1.74
C GLU A 67 6.06 4.11 2.85
N ASN A 68 4.94 4.84 2.97
CA ASN A 68 3.88 4.45 3.88
C ASN A 68 2.50 5.02 3.48
N VAL A 69 1.45 4.66 4.24
CA VAL A 69 0.10 5.19 4.04
C VAL A 69 -0.06 6.58 4.68
N PRO A 70 -0.91 7.49 4.11
CA PRO A 70 -1.14 8.82 4.69
C PRO A 70 -1.69 8.79 6.12
N GLY A 71 -2.38 7.72 6.51
CA GLY A 71 -2.84 7.51 7.88
C GLY A 71 -1.73 7.51 8.94
N LEU A 72 -0.47 7.26 8.53
CA LEU A 72 0.70 7.39 9.38
C LEU A 72 0.79 8.80 9.97
N LEU A 73 0.56 9.84 9.18
CA LEU A 73 0.75 11.24 9.60
C LEU A 73 -0.18 11.69 10.73
N SER A 74 -1.28 10.99 10.97
CA SER A 74 -2.24 11.27 12.04
C SER A 74 -2.10 10.35 13.25
N ALA A 75 -1.14 9.44 13.26
CA ALA A 75 -0.93 8.51 14.36
C ALA A 75 -0.18 9.17 15.53
N LYS A 76 -0.57 8.78 16.74
CA LYS A 76 0.05 9.27 17.99
C LYS A 76 0.29 8.08 18.93
N PRO A 77 1.34 7.30 18.71
CA PRO A 77 1.69 6.23 19.64
C PRO A 77 2.17 6.84 20.98
N GLY A 78 1.47 6.53 22.08
CA GLY A 78 1.83 7.02 23.39
C GLY A 78 1.83 8.55 23.53
N ASP A 79 0.87 9.24 22.87
CA ASP A 79 0.67 10.69 22.85
C ASP A 79 1.68 11.53 22.05
N THR A 80 2.76 10.94 21.56
CA THR A 80 3.71 11.63 20.69
C THR A 80 3.31 11.48 19.21
N PRO A 81 3.23 12.58 18.43
CA PRO A 81 2.99 12.50 17.01
C PRO A 81 4.05 11.63 16.31
N ILE A 82 3.61 10.66 15.50
CA ILE A 82 4.53 9.77 14.77
C ILE A 82 5.45 10.55 13.83
N THR A 83 5.01 11.72 13.36
CA THR A 83 5.79 12.61 12.51
C THR A 83 7.05 13.13 13.21
N GLU A 84 6.94 13.46 14.50
CA GLU A 84 8.08 13.89 15.33
C GLU A 84 9.04 12.73 15.59
N LEU A 85 8.50 11.54 15.87
CA LEU A 85 9.32 10.34 16.06
C LEU A 85 10.11 9.99 14.79
N ILE A 86 9.46 10.03 13.61
CA ILE A 86 10.10 9.79 12.33
C ILE A 86 11.22 10.79 12.07
N GLN A 87 10.96 12.09 12.27
CA GLN A 87 11.97 13.11 12.07
C GLN A 87 13.16 12.94 13.02
N LYS A 88 12.89 12.69 14.30
CA LYS A 88 13.91 12.45 15.30
C LYS A 88 14.78 11.24 14.92
N GLN A 89 14.17 10.10 14.63
CA GLN A 89 14.89 8.86 14.36
C GLN A 89 15.71 8.91 13.08
N PHE A 90 15.20 9.50 11.98
CA PHE A 90 16.02 9.71 10.78
C PHE A 90 17.16 10.70 11.03
N SER A 91 16.93 11.75 11.81
CA SER A 91 17.98 12.69 12.18
C SER A 91 19.08 12.03 13.01
N GLU A 92 18.72 11.19 14.00
CA GLU A 92 19.64 10.41 14.82
C GLU A 92 20.42 9.38 13.99
N ALA A 93 19.78 8.77 13.00
CA ALA A 93 20.43 7.88 12.03
C ALA A 93 21.35 8.62 11.02
N GLY A 94 21.44 9.95 11.11
CA GLY A 94 22.32 10.76 10.27
C GLY A 94 21.71 11.20 8.94
N TYR A 95 20.38 11.16 8.78
CA TYR A 95 19.69 11.55 7.54
C TYR A 95 18.90 12.85 7.73
N ALA A 96 18.95 13.68 6.70
CA ALA A 96 18.01 14.79 6.53
C ALA A 96 16.80 14.29 5.75
N ILE A 97 15.59 14.69 6.16
CA ILE A 97 14.32 14.45 5.47
C ILE A 97 13.54 15.76 5.36
N ILE A 98 12.45 15.78 4.61
CA ILE A 98 11.58 16.97 4.52
C ILE A 98 11.03 17.35 5.90
N SER A 99 11.00 18.63 6.22
CA SER A 99 10.58 19.15 7.53
C SER A 99 9.09 18.95 7.80
N ASP A 100 8.21 19.17 6.80
CA ASP A 100 6.79 18.85 6.90
C ASP A 100 6.46 17.60 6.07
N LEU A 101 6.23 16.50 6.76
CA LEU A 101 5.91 15.21 6.12
C LEU A 101 4.57 15.21 5.35
N LYS A 102 3.72 16.22 5.54
CA LYS A 102 2.51 16.38 4.72
C LYS A 102 2.85 16.65 3.26
N ASN A 103 3.97 17.34 3.01
CA ASN A 103 4.47 17.61 1.66
C ASN A 103 5.08 16.38 0.97
N ALA A 104 5.29 15.30 1.72
CA ALA A 104 5.71 14.00 1.17
C ALA A 104 4.53 13.11 0.72
N VAL A 105 3.29 13.63 0.76
CA VAL A 105 2.11 12.88 0.29
C VAL A 105 1.99 12.97 -1.21
N VAL A 106 2.10 11.84 -1.88
CA VAL A 106 2.05 11.70 -3.33
C VAL A 106 0.81 10.91 -3.73
N ASP A 107 0.02 11.40 -4.69
CA ASP A 107 -1.01 10.62 -5.36
C ASP A 107 -0.38 9.95 -6.59
N VAL A 108 -0.19 8.64 -6.53
CA VAL A 108 0.51 7.90 -7.59
C VAL A 108 -0.27 7.91 -8.91
N SER A 109 -1.57 8.25 -8.89
CA SER A 109 -2.35 8.43 -10.12
C SER A 109 -1.86 9.60 -10.99
N ASP A 110 -1.19 10.58 -10.38
CA ASP A 110 -0.57 11.69 -11.11
C ASP A 110 0.66 11.24 -11.94
N TYR A 111 1.20 10.06 -11.63
CA TYR A 111 2.43 9.50 -12.21
C TYR A 111 2.17 8.25 -13.07
N GLY A 112 0.97 8.10 -13.58
CA GLY A 112 0.62 7.05 -14.55
C GLY A 112 0.16 5.73 -13.95
N VAL A 113 0.03 5.62 -12.63
CA VAL A 113 -0.59 4.45 -11.99
C VAL A 113 -2.11 4.56 -12.15
N PRO A 114 -2.80 3.57 -12.75
CA PRO A 114 -4.24 3.63 -13.00
C PRO A 114 -5.07 3.34 -11.74
N GLN A 115 -4.68 3.93 -10.64
CA GLN A 115 -5.33 3.77 -9.33
C GLN A 115 -5.20 5.06 -8.53
N LYS A 116 -6.30 5.59 -8.02
CA LYS A 116 -6.28 6.70 -7.06
C LYS A 116 -5.72 6.19 -5.73
N ARG A 117 -4.43 6.46 -5.48
CA ARG A 117 -3.72 5.94 -4.32
C ARG A 117 -2.72 6.96 -3.79
N LYS A 118 -2.98 7.48 -2.61
CA LYS A 118 -2.06 8.40 -1.92
C LYS A 118 -1.09 7.62 -1.03
N ARG A 119 0.17 8.04 -1.04
CA ARG A 119 1.25 7.51 -0.19
C ARG A 119 2.12 8.62 0.35
N VAL A 120 2.63 8.41 1.55
CA VAL A 120 3.74 9.21 2.08
C VAL A 120 5.02 8.59 1.51
N ILE A 121 5.79 9.37 0.77
CA ILE A 121 7.07 8.94 0.20
C ILE A 121 8.14 9.89 0.73
N ILE A 122 8.93 9.43 1.70
CA ILE A 122 9.97 10.23 2.36
C ILE A 122 11.30 9.93 1.69
N LEU A 123 11.89 10.95 1.08
CA LEU A 123 13.28 10.94 0.65
C LEU A 123 14.18 11.38 1.82
N GLY A 124 15.19 10.58 2.14
CA GLY A 124 16.24 10.94 3.09
C GLY A 124 17.61 10.98 2.43
N LEU A 125 18.40 11.97 2.75
CA LEU A 125 19.77 12.16 2.28
C LEU A 125 20.76 12.10 3.45
N ARG A 126 21.86 11.34 3.31
CA ARG A 126 22.86 11.17 4.36
C ARG A 126 23.63 12.49 4.58
N LYS A 127 23.50 13.08 5.79
CA LYS A 127 24.09 14.37 6.14
C LYS A 127 25.60 14.41 5.99
N GLU A 128 26.26 13.30 6.26
CA GLU A 128 27.72 13.17 6.12
C GLU A 128 28.20 13.39 4.66
N ILE A 129 27.34 13.07 3.67
CA ILE A 129 27.68 13.21 2.24
C ILE A 129 27.23 14.57 1.69
N TYR A 130 26.01 14.97 2.01
CA TYR A 130 25.36 16.11 1.37
C TYR A 130 25.40 17.38 2.21
N GLY A 131 25.78 17.29 3.50
CA GLY A 131 25.93 18.44 4.41
C GLY A 131 24.74 19.39 4.39
N ASP A 132 25.03 20.68 4.36
CA ASP A 132 24.03 21.75 4.32
C ASP A 132 23.21 21.81 3.01
N GLN A 133 23.62 21.07 1.98
CA GLN A 133 22.86 20.95 0.74
C GLN A 133 21.65 20.01 0.88
N SER A 134 21.63 19.14 1.89
CA SER A 134 20.56 18.13 2.06
C SER A 134 19.16 18.75 2.06
N PRO A 135 18.85 19.82 2.83
CA PRO A 135 17.51 20.43 2.82
C PRO A 135 17.15 21.03 1.46
N ILE A 136 18.15 21.64 0.78
CA ILE A 136 17.96 22.27 -0.53
C ILE A 136 17.62 21.20 -1.58
N LEU A 137 18.36 20.10 -1.61
CA LEU A 137 18.15 18.99 -2.54
C LEU A 137 16.80 18.29 -2.29
N ILE A 138 16.43 18.10 -1.02
CA ILE A 138 15.14 17.53 -0.63
C ILE A 138 13.99 18.43 -1.09
N LYS A 139 14.11 19.75 -0.83
CA LYS A 139 13.12 20.72 -1.29
C LYS A 139 12.97 20.69 -2.82
N LYS A 140 14.09 20.72 -3.54
CA LYS A 140 14.13 20.63 -5.01
C LYS A 140 13.47 19.35 -5.51
N PHE A 141 13.67 18.22 -4.81
CA PHE A 141 13.03 16.96 -5.18
C PHE A 141 11.50 17.07 -5.15
N TYR A 142 10.91 17.60 -4.08
CA TYR A 142 9.45 17.66 -3.95
C TYR A 142 8.80 18.78 -4.76
N GLU A 143 9.48 19.93 -4.92
CA GLU A 143 8.91 21.11 -5.57
C GLU A 143 9.17 21.16 -7.09
N GLU A 144 10.25 20.54 -7.57
CA GLU A 144 10.64 20.62 -8.99
C GLU A 144 10.72 19.23 -9.63
N ILE A 145 11.58 18.33 -9.09
CA ILE A 145 11.91 17.07 -9.75
C ILE A 145 10.68 16.16 -9.78
N LEU A 146 10.09 15.85 -8.64
CA LEU A 146 8.93 14.97 -8.58
C LEU A 146 7.76 15.51 -9.40
N PRO A 147 7.36 16.80 -9.30
CA PRO A 147 6.30 17.35 -10.13
C PRO A 147 6.55 17.27 -11.63
N SER A 148 7.80 17.35 -12.09
CA SER A 148 8.13 17.28 -13.52
C SER A 148 7.80 15.93 -14.18
N TYR A 149 7.59 14.89 -13.38
CA TYR A 149 7.18 13.55 -13.85
C TYR A 149 5.65 13.35 -13.85
N LYS A 150 4.87 14.33 -13.42
CA LYS A 150 3.41 14.24 -13.48
C LYS A 150 2.94 14.14 -14.92
N LEU A 151 1.97 13.27 -15.16
CA LEU A 151 1.32 13.18 -16.45
C LEU A 151 0.24 14.27 -16.59
N GLU A 152 0.13 14.87 -17.76
CA GLU A 152 -0.96 15.80 -18.08
C GLU A 152 -2.33 15.12 -17.94
N LYS A 153 -2.43 13.86 -18.37
CA LYS A 153 -3.64 13.06 -18.28
C LYS A 153 -3.41 11.80 -17.46
N LYS A 154 -4.22 11.63 -16.41
CA LYS A 154 -4.18 10.42 -15.58
C LYS A 154 -4.57 9.19 -16.40
N LYS A 155 -3.90 8.07 -16.13
CA LYS A 155 -4.28 6.76 -16.66
C LYS A 155 -5.48 6.22 -15.89
N THR A 156 -6.43 5.67 -16.63
CA THR A 156 -7.61 4.99 -16.07
C THR A 156 -7.40 3.50 -15.97
N LEU A 157 -8.26 2.82 -15.22
CA LEU A 157 -8.28 1.36 -15.19
C LEU A 157 -8.52 0.78 -16.60
N ARG A 158 -9.36 1.44 -17.40
CA ARG A 158 -9.62 1.05 -18.80
C ARG A 158 -8.36 1.14 -19.66
N ASP A 159 -7.53 2.17 -19.46
CA ASP A 159 -6.25 2.30 -20.19
C ASP A 159 -5.26 1.17 -19.84
N ALA A 160 -5.39 0.58 -18.65
CA ALA A 160 -4.47 -0.42 -18.16
C ALA A 160 -4.88 -1.87 -18.49
N ILE A 161 -6.17 -2.16 -18.48
CA ILE A 161 -6.69 -3.53 -18.60
C ILE A 161 -7.91 -3.64 -19.53
N GLY A 162 -8.26 -2.58 -20.27
CA GLY A 162 -9.45 -2.56 -21.12
C GLY A 162 -9.35 -3.46 -22.36
N ASP A 163 -8.15 -3.89 -22.72
CA ASP A 163 -7.85 -4.83 -23.79
C ASP A 163 -7.87 -6.30 -23.32
N LEU A 164 -7.97 -6.54 -22.00
CA LEU A 164 -8.07 -7.91 -21.50
C LEU A 164 -9.43 -8.53 -21.85
N PRO A 165 -9.46 -9.81 -22.27
CA PRO A 165 -10.71 -10.50 -22.55
C PRO A 165 -11.55 -10.67 -21.29
N GLY A 166 -12.88 -10.53 -21.42
CA GLY A 166 -13.81 -10.71 -20.30
C GLY A 166 -13.76 -12.11 -19.71
N LEU A 167 -13.85 -12.20 -18.38
CA LEU A 167 -14.00 -13.46 -17.66
C LEU A 167 -15.42 -13.55 -17.11
N TYR A 168 -16.12 -14.64 -17.42
CA TYR A 168 -17.52 -14.83 -17.03
C TYR A 168 -17.66 -16.00 -16.05
N PRO A 169 -18.63 -15.96 -15.12
CA PRO A 169 -18.90 -17.08 -14.22
C PRO A 169 -19.12 -18.38 -15.01
N ALA A 170 -18.50 -19.46 -14.57
CA ALA A 170 -18.67 -20.78 -15.13
C ALA A 170 -19.69 -21.58 -14.30
N GLU A 171 -20.49 -22.44 -14.94
CA GLU A 171 -21.43 -23.30 -14.25
C GLU A 171 -20.74 -24.32 -13.33
N LYS A 172 -19.56 -24.76 -13.73
CA LYS A 172 -18.73 -25.72 -12.96
C LYS A 172 -17.37 -25.15 -12.65
N VAL A 173 -16.76 -25.67 -11.59
CA VAL A 173 -15.38 -25.34 -11.25
C VAL A 173 -14.45 -25.75 -12.40
N VAL A 174 -13.65 -24.81 -12.86
CA VAL A 174 -12.62 -25.04 -13.89
C VAL A 174 -11.26 -25.17 -13.19
N ILE A 175 -10.45 -26.12 -13.64
CA ILE A 175 -9.06 -26.24 -13.21
C ILE A 175 -8.19 -25.86 -14.40
N TYR A 176 -7.36 -24.84 -14.22
CA TYR A 176 -6.43 -24.38 -15.22
C TYR A 176 -5.04 -24.22 -14.60
N ASP A 177 -4.04 -24.85 -15.17
CA ASP A 177 -2.66 -24.84 -14.68
C ASP A 177 -2.58 -25.14 -13.17
N GLY A 178 -3.30 -26.18 -12.71
CA GLY A 178 -3.36 -26.58 -11.30
C GLY A 178 -4.13 -25.66 -10.36
N ARG A 179 -4.72 -24.58 -10.86
CA ARG A 179 -5.48 -23.59 -10.06
C ARG A 179 -6.99 -23.72 -10.31
N LYS A 180 -7.76 -23.71 -9.22
CA LYS A 180 -9.22 -23.63 -9.30
C LYS A 180 -9.66 -22.22 -9.68
N THR A 181 -10.57 -22.11 -10.65
CA THR A 181 -11.30 -20.89 -10.95
C THR A 181 -12.79 -21.18 -11.07
N ALA A 182 -13.61 -20.18 -10.78
CA ALA A 182 -15.06 -20.22 -10.96
C ALA A 182 -15.51 -19.46 -12.22
N HIS A 183 -14.59 -19.11 -13.09
CA HIS A 183 -14.85 -18.35 -14.31
C HIS A 183 -14.29 -19.07 -15.52
N THR A 184 -14.86 -18.74 -16.67
CA THR A 184 -14.37 -19.20 -17.97
C THR A 184 -12.99 -18.59 -18.24
N ILE A 185 -12.19 -19.31 -19.05
CA ILE A 185 -10.91 -18.80 -19.52
C ILE A 185 -11.15 -18.23 -20.90
N ALA A 186 -11.12 -16.91 -21.02
CA ALA A 186 -11.41 -16.23 -22.26
C ALA A 186 -10.30 -16.40 -23.32
N SER A 187 -9.06 -16.61 -22.89
CA SER A 187 -7.92 -16.81 -23.77
C SER A 187 -6.77 -17.49 -23.03
N THR A 188 -6.12 -18.46 -23.67
CA THR A 188 -4.88 -19.08 -23.18
C THR A 188 -3.64 -18.26 -23.53
N VAL A 189 -3.79 -17.23 -24.37
CA VAL A 189 -2.68 -16.37 -24.83
C VAL A 189 -2.29 -15.35 -23.76
N VAL A 190 -3.26 -14.86 -22.98
CA VAL A 190 -3.00 -13.88 -21.92
C VAL A 190 -2.59 -14.60 -20.64
N LYS A 191 -1.29 -14.62 -20.35
CA LYS A 191 -0.75 -15.25 -19.15
C LYS A 191 -1.24 -14.54 -17.88
N ASN A 192 -1.46 -15.30 -16.81
CA ASN A 192 -1.91 -14.82 -15.50
C ASN A 192 -3.30 -14.14 -15.49
N HIS A 193 -4.06 -14.20 -16.57
CA HIS A 193 -5.43 -13.69 -16.63
C HIS A 193 -6.43 -14.76 -16.18
N ILE A 194 -6.32 -15.19 -14.93
CA ILE A 194 -7.14 -16.22 -14.30
C ILE A 194 -7.81 -15.61 -13.09
N SER A 195 -9.14 -15.69 -13.03
CA SER A 195 -9.88 -15.18 -11.88
C SER A 195 -9.57 -16.01 -10.63
N ARG A 196 -9.65 -15.35 -9.48
CA ARG A 196 -9.64 -16.03 -8.19
C ARG A 196 -10.88 -16.92 -8.07
N TYR A 197 -10.72 -18.09 -7.45
CA TYR A 197 -11.88 -18.95 -7.15
C TYR A 197 -12.81 -18.29 -6.14
N HIS A 198 -14.07 -18.21 -6.50
CA HIS A 198 -15.18 -17.86 -5.61
C HIS A 198 -16.21 -18.99 -5.65
N ASN A 199 -16.85 -19.31 -4.54
CA ASN A 199 -17.96 -20.24 -4.52
C ASN A 199 -19.22 -19.60 -5.14
N GLN A 200 -20.20 -20.41 -5.53
CA GLN A 200 -21.41 -19.94 -6.21
C GLN A 200 -22.19 -18.90 -5.38
N ARG A 201 -22.24 -19.07 -4.06
CA ARG A 201 -22.87 -18.12 -3.15
C ARG A 201 -22.21 -16.73 -3.22
N ASP A 202 -20.88 -16.67 -3.20
CA ASP A 202 -20.15 -15.40 -3.28
C ASP A 202 -20.32 -14.77 -4.68
N ILE A 203 -20.37 -15.56 -5.75
CA ILE A 203 -20.64 -15.08 -7.11
C ILE A 203 -22.01 -14.44 -7.21
N GLN A 204 -23.06 -15.09 -6.68
CA GLN A 204 -24.41 -14.53 -6.65
C GLN A 204 -24.48 -13.22 -5.87
N LEU A 205 -23.83 -13.16 -4.71
CA LEU A 205 -23.78 -11.93 -3.92
C LEU A 205 -23.05 -10.79 -4.66
N PHE A 206 -21.93 -11.07 -5.33
CA PHE A 206 -21.23 -10.07 -6.12
C PHE A 206 -22.05 -9.61 -7.32
N SER A 207 -22.80 -10.52 -7.97
CA SER A 207 -23.73 -10.16 -9.06
C SER A 207 -24.82 -9.20 -8.59
N MET A 208 -25.39 -9.44 -7.41
CA MET A 208 -26.40 -8.52 -6.83
C MET A 208 -25.80 -7.14 -6.53
N LEU A 209 -24.59 -7.09 -5.96
CA LEU A 209 -23.90 -5.81 -5.68
C LEU A 209 -23.52 -5.08 -6.97
N ALA A 210 -23.11 -5.79 -8.01
CA ALA A 210 -22.80 -5.20 -9.31
C ALA A 210 -24.06 -4.60 -9.94
N ALA A 211 -25.16 -5.34 -9.97
CA ALA A 211 -26.44 -4.86 -10.50
C ALA A 211 -26.96 -3.62 -9.74
N ASP A 212 -26.80 -3.57 -8.43
CA ASP A 212 -27.17 -2.42 -7.61
C ASP A 212 -26.39 -1.15 -8.01
N ILE A 213 -25.08 -1.29 -8.26
CA ILE A 213 -24.23 -0.18 -8.70
C ILE A 213 -24.56 0.22 -10.15
N GLU A 214 -24.69 -0.74 -11.06
CA GLU A 214 -24.96 -0.50 -12.48
C GLU A 214 -26.33 0.12 -12.75
N SER A 215 -27.33 -0.22 -11.92
CA SER A 215 -28.66 0.40 -11.97
C SER A 215 -28.69 1.82 -11.39
N GLY A 216 -27.63 2.22 -10.66
CA GLY A 216 -27.59 3.48 -9.92
C GLY A 216 -28.42 3.50 -8.65
N ALA A 217 -29.03 2.39 -8.24
CA ALA A 217 -29.83 2.29 -7.01
C ALA A 217 -28.98 2.50 -5.76
N ASN A 218 -27.75 2.00 -5.77
CA ASN A 218 -26.73 2.20 -4.74
C ASN A 218 -27.21 1.88 -3.30
N GLN A 219 -28.10 0.91 -3.18
CA GLN A 219 -28.72 0.52 -1.88
C GLN A 219 -27.69 -0.10 -0.93
N TYR A 220 -26.65 -0.74 -1.49
CA TYR A 220 -25.64 -1.47 -0.73
C TYR A 220 -24.28 -0.74 -0.63
N LEU A 221 -24.24 0.59 -0.83
CA LEU A 221 -23.02 1.37 -0.64
C LEU A 221 -22.58 1.42 0.83
N ALA A 222 -23.54 1.51 1.75
CA ALA A 222 -23.26 1.51 3.18
C ALA A 222 -22.84 0.10 3.66
N ILE A 223 -21.87 0.07 4.57
CA ILE A 223 -21.32 -1.18 5.14
C ILE A 223 -22.42 -2.01 5.80
N GLU A 224 -23.31 -1.37 6.54
CA GLU A 224 -24.39 -2.06 7.26
C GLU A 224 -25.42 -2.68 6.30
N ALA A 225 -25.73 -2.01 5.19
CA ALA A 225 -26.60 -2.56 4.15
C ALA A 225 -25.96 -3.80 3.50
N ARG A 226 -24.65 -3.78 3.24
CA ARG A 226 -23.91 -4.96 2.71
C ARG A 226 -23.87 -6.11 3.72
N LYS A 227 -23.72 -5.83 5.00
CA LYS A 227 -23.80 -6.86 6.04
C LYS A 227 -25.18 -7.49 6.09
N ALA A 228 -26.23 -6.68 6.05
CA ALA A 228 -27.62 -7.15 6.04
C ALA A 228 -27.88 -8.04 4.83
N LEU A 229 -27.49 -7.60 3.62
CA LEU A 229 -27.59 -8.40 2.40
C LEU A 229 -26.85 -9.74 2.52
N TYR A 230 -25.62 -9.72 3.04
CA TYR A 230 -24.85 -10.95 3.25
C TYR A 230 -25.56 -11.89 4.22
N THR A 231 -26.05 -11.39 5.35
CA THR A 231 -26.75 -12.19 6.36
C THR A 231 -28.04 -12.77 5.79
N GLN A 232 -28.81 -11.97 5.07
CA GLN A 232 -30.04 -12.41 4.38
C GLN A 232 -29.75 -13.52 3.36
N HIS A 233 -28.71 -13.37 2.56
CA HIS A 233 -28.37 -14.32 1.49
C HIS A 233 -27.69 -15.59 1.99
N THR A 234 -26.98 -15.55 3.11
CA THR A 234 -26.13 -16.67 3.57
C THR A 234 -26.58 -17.30 4.89
N GLY A 235 -27.44 -16.65 5.63
CA GLY A 235 -27.80 -17.02 7.01
C GLY A 235 -26.67 -16.85 8.03
N LYS A 236 -25.57 -16.18 7.67
CA LYS A 236 -24.38 -16.03 8.52
C LYS A 236 -24.03 -14.56 8.73
N THR A 237 -23.52 -14.22 9.90
CA THR A 237 -22.98 -12.89 10.18
C THR A 237 -21.78 -12.59 9.27
N SER A 238 -21.78 -11.42 8.66
CA SER A 238 -20.70 -10.98 7.77
C SER A 238 -19.47 -10.56 8.56
N ASN A 239 -18.29 -11.00 8.11
CA ASN A 239 -17.05 -10.29 8.41
C ASN A 239 -16.93 -9.14 7.39
N ILE A 240 -17.04 -7.91 7.89
CA ILE A 240 -17.11 -6.66 7.11
C ILE A 240 -15.99 -6.49 6.07
N HIS A 241 -14.84 -7.08 6.33
CA HIS A 241 -13.65 -6.90 5.50
C HIS A 241 -13.64 -7.72 4.21
N LYS A 242 -14.63 -8.59 4.02
CA LYS A 242 -14.67 -9.48 2.86
C LYS A 242 -15.23 -8.80 1.60
N TYR A 243 -15.95 -7.69 1.76
CA TYR A 243 -16.68 -7.02 0.68
C TYR A 243 -16.40 -5.51 0.58
N ASN A 244 -15.26 -5.07 1.10
CA ASN A 244 -14.75 -3.70 0.92
C ASN A 244 -13.80 -3.61 -0.26
#